data_15c363e43344cc5434f5096fa8ce2c17
#
_entry.id   15c363e43344cc5434f5096fa8ce2c17
#
_cell.length_a   1.000
_cell.length_b   1.000
_cell.length_c   1.000
_cell.angle_alpha   90.00
_cell.angle_beta   90.00
_cell.angle_gamma   90.00
#
_symmetry.space_group_name_H-M   'P 1'
#
loop_
_entity.id
_entity.type
_entity.pdbx_description
1 polymer ?
#
loop_
_entity_poly.entity_id
_entity_poly.type
_entity_poly.pdbx_seq_one_letter_code
_entity_poly.pdbx_strand_id
1 'polypeptide(L)'
;MAKTLQYERPNEEPSFPYLRQKAHQLRRNMLEQAAGKGQGYLGQGLGVAEFLSALYYHEMKFDPAQPAAADRDRFYLSTGHYSIALWAVLADLGIIAHEELKTYGADESPLEMSTIAGRVPGVEMTGGSLGHGLGIAAGAALGLRLKKNPARVFCEISDGELQEGSTWEAATAAVAFKLDNLIAFVDCNGIQADGPLVVPIEPVADKWRAFGWAVTEIDGNAIEQVVGAMHWARAENGVPKMIVMRTLPGKGISRLTQREKAHFVRVDDDEWDTLRRELEEEYNV
;
A
#
# COMPACT_ATOMS: atom_id res chain seq x y z
N MET A 1 -7.44 23.56 -28.40
CA MET A 1 -6.28 22.69 -28.08
C MET A 1 -6.08 22.77 -26.57
N ALA A 2 -6.55 21.78 -25.83
CA ALA A 2 -6.30 21.69 -24.38
C ALA A 2 -4.80 21.41 -24.18
N LYS A 3 -4.11 22.24 -23.42
CA LYS A 3 -2.77 21.94 -22.94
C LYS A 3 -2.89 20.69 -22.07
N THR A 4 -2.35 19.57 -22.55
CA THR A 4 -2.11 18.39 -21.72
C THR A 4 -1.14 18.84 -20.63
N LEU A 5 -1.61 19.05 -19.43
CA LEU A 5 -0.76 19.20 -18.27
C LEU A 5 -0.03 17.85 -18.11
N GLN A 6 1.22 17.80 -18.56
CA GLN A 6 2.11 16.69 -18.22
C GLN A 6 2.38 16.82 -16.72
N TYR A 7 1.75 15.98 -15.92
CA TYR A 7 2.17 15.81 -14.53
C TYR A 7 3.53 15.14 -14.55
N GLU A 8 4.57 15.93 -14.33
CA GLU A 8 5.93 15.43 -14.17
C GLU A 8 6.09 14.93 -12.74
N ARG A 9 6.87 13.85 -12.56
CA ARG A 9 7.25 13.41 -11.20
C ARG A 9 7.93 14.57 -10.49
N PRO A 10 7.66 14.79 -9.21
CA PRO A 10 8.39 15.81 -8.47
C PRO A 10 9.89 15.51 -8.54
N ASN A 11 10.65 16.38 -9.18
CA ASN A 11 12.12 16.36 -9.16
C ASN A 11 12.67 17.00 -7.89
N GLU A 12 11.79 17.41 -6.97
CA GLU A 12 12.14 18.10 -5.75
C GLU A 12 12.49 17.10 -4.66
N GLU A 13 13.40 17.49 -3.79
CA GLU A 13 13.69 16.77 -2.55
C GLU A 13 12.40 16.60 -1.73
N PRO A 14 12.14 15.41 -1.18
CA PRO A 14 10.90 15.15 -0.46
C PRO A 14 10.82 15.99 0.81
N SER A 15 9.71 16.66 1.02
CA SER A 15 9.43 17.28 2.32
C SER A 15 9.00 16.20 3.32
N PHE A 16 9.94 15.67 4.10
CA PHE A 16 9.62 14.68 5.13
C PHE A 16 8.56 15.14 6.14
N PRO A 17 8.57 16.41 6.63
CA PRO A 17 7.47 16.89 7.46
C PRO A 17 6.10 16.80 6.79
N TYR A 18 6.01 17.14 5.50
CA TYR A 18 4.78 17.02 4.73
C TYR A 18 4.33 15.55 4.59
N LEU A 19 5.26 14.64 4.27
CA LEU A 19 4.93 13.22 4.14
C LEU A 19 4.51 12.60 5.48
N ARG A 20 5.14 12.99 6.61
CA ARG A 20 4.69 12.56 7.95
C ARG A 20 3.28 13.10 8.26
N GLN A 21 3.01 14.36 7.93
CA GLN A 21 1.68 14.93 8.09
C GLN A 21 0.64 14.16 7.27
N LYS A 22 0.98 13.77 6.02
CA LYS A 22 0.11 12.96 5.18
C LYS A 22 -0.10 11.56 5.78
N ALA A 23 0.93 10.87 6.21
CA ALA A 23 0.81 9.57 6.87
C ALA A 23 -0.11 9.65 8.11
N HIS A 24 0.02 10.69 8.91
CA HIS A 24 -0.86 10.94 10.05
C HIS A 24 -2.33 11.19 9.60
N GLN A 25 -2.55 12.01 8.57
CA GLN A 25 -3.88 12.24 8.02
C GLN A 25 -4.52 10.94 7.49
N LEU A 26 -3.74 10.09 6.83
CA LEU A 26 -4.22 8.78 6.38
C LEU A 26 -4.67 7.91 7.56
N ARG A 27 -3.94 7.91 8.67
CA ARG A 27 -4.34 7.19 9.90
C ARG A 27 -5.64 7.72 10.49
N ARG A 28 -5.84 9.05 10.49
CA ARG A 28 -7.13 9.65 10.89
C ARG A 28 -8.27 9.15 10.01
N ASN A 29 -8.08 9.16 8.69
CA ASN A 29 -9.08 8.71 7.75
C ASN A 29 -9.41 7.21 7.92
N MET A 30 -8.43 6.37 8.26
CA MET A 30 -8.65 4.94 8.56
C MET A 30 -9.46 4.76 9.84
N LEU A 31 -9.18 5.56 10.88
CA LEU A 31 -9.98 5.53 12.12
C LEU A 31 -11.44 5.92 11.89
N GLU A 32 -11.71 6.93 11.05
CA GLU A 32 -13.07 7.33 10.70
C GLU A 32 -13.83 6.21 9.99
N GLN A 33 -13.18 5.52 9.06
CA GLN A 33 -13.76 4.38 8.37
C GLN A 33 -14.12 3.25 9.34
N ALA A 34 -13.16 2.86 10.18
CA ALA A 34 -13.37 1.79 11.13
C ALA A 34 -14.41 2.15 12.20
N ALA A 35 -14.45 3.41 12.65
CA ALA A 35 -15.46 3.89 13.60
C ALA A 35 -16.86 3.85 12.98
N GLY A 36 -17.01 4.20 11.70
CA GLY A 36 -18.30 4.10 11.00
C GLY A 36 -18.86 2.68 10.93
N LYS A 37 -17.97 1.66 10.85
CA LYS A 37 -18.33 0.23 10.80
C LYS A 37 -18.32 -0.46 12.17
N GLY A 38 -17.66 0.11 13.17
CA GLY A 38 -17.38 -0.55 14.46
C GLY A 38 -16.22 -1.56 14.40
N GLN A 39 -15.61 -1.75 13.22
CA GLN A 39 -14.54 -2.72 12.99
C GLN A 39 -13.80 -2.45 11.68
N GLY A 40 -12.59 -3.03 11.53
CA GLY A 40 -11.86 -2.97 10.28
C GLY A 40 -10.46 -3.58 10.35
N TYR A 41 -9.81 -3.60 9.19
CA TYR A 41 -8.42 -4.06 9.06
C TYR A 41 -7.44 -2.93 9.44
N LEU A 42 -7.58 -2.44 10.68
CA LEU A 42 -6.83 -1.26 11.15
C LEU A 42 -5.35 -1.53 11.37
N GLY A 43 -4.99 -2.69 11.92
CA GLY A 43 -3.60 -2.93 12.33
C GLY A 43 -2.61 -2.72 11.20
N GLN A 44 -2.74 -3.48 10.15
CA GLN A 44 -1.87 -3.37 8.98
C GLN A 44 -2.11 -2.09 8.19
N GLY A 45 -3.35 -1.61 8.08
CA GLY A 45 -3.64 -0.33 7.43
C GLY A 45 -2.85 0.82 8.04
N LEU A 46 -2.85 0.94 9.38
CA LEU A 46 -2.08 1.95 10.10
C LEU A 46 -0.56 1.75 9.94
N GLY A 47 -0.10 0.49 9.82
CA GLY A 47 1.30 0.15 9.62
C GLY A 47 1.88 0.61 8.29
N VAL A 48 1.06 0.71 7.22
CA VAL A 48 1.53 1.08 5.87
C VAL A 48 1.32 2.56 5.52
N ALA A 49 0.99 3.41 6.48
CA ALA A 49 0.67 4.81 6.22
C ALA A 49 1.87 5.61 5.67
N GLU A 50 3.10 5.39 6.15
CA GLU A 50 4.33 6.00 5.61
C GLU A 50 4.57 5.57 4.17
N PHE A 51 4.42 4.28 3.88
CA PHE A 51 4.56 3.75 2.52
C PHE A 51 3.58 4.42 1.56
N LEU A 52 2.29 4.46 1.88
CA LEU A 52 1.28 5.08 1.02
C LEU A 52 1.47 6.59 0.90
N SER A 53 1.89 7.25 1.97
CA SER A 53 2.22 8.66 1.93
C SER A 53 3.36 8.93 0.96
N ALA A 54 4.49 8.23 1.07
CA ALA A 54 5.61 8.39 0.15
C ALA A 54 5.23 8.04 -1.30
N LEU A 55 4.44 6.97 -1.50
CA LEU A 55 4.04 6.52 -2.83
C LEU A 55 3.17 7.56 -3.55
N TYR A 56 2.08 8.00 -2.95
CA TYR A 56 1.09 8.85 -3.62
C TYR A 56 1.44 10.34 -3.64
N TYR A 57 2.17 10.85 -2.63
CA TYR A 57 2.49 12.27 -2.53
C TYR A 57 3.90 12.64 -2.97
N HIS A 58 4.73 11.63 -3.33
CA HIS A 58 6.09 11.91 -3.79
C HIS A 58 6.54 11.04 -4.97
N GLU A 59 6.32 9.72 -4.95
CA GLU A 59 6.99 8.82 -5.91
C GLU A 59 6.18 8.56 -7.18
N MET A 60 4.89 8.36 -7.06
CA MET A 60 4.03 7.91 -8.16
C MET A 60 3.61 9.06 -9.06
N LYS A 61 3.71 8.87 -10.38
CA LYS A 61 3.07 9.75 -11.35
C LYS A 61 1.56 9.44 -11.36
N PHE A 62 0.81 10.18 -10.56
CA PHE A 62 -0.63 10.02 -10.43
C PHE A 62 -1.30 11.39 -10.26
N ASP A 63 -2.17 11.74 -11.20
CA ASP A 63 -3.01 12.94 -11.12
C ASP A 63 -4.42 12.54 -10.67
N PRO A 64 -4.85 12.95 -9.47
CA PRO A 64 -6.18 12.62 -8.96
C PRO A 64 -7.33 13.20 -9.81
N ALA A 65 -7.07 14.27 -10.59
CA ALA A 65 -8.04 14.80 -11.55
C ALA A 65 -8.16 13.93 -12.82
N GLN A 66 -7.19 13.06 -13.08
CA GLN A 66 -7.15 12.16 -14.23
C GLN A 66 -6.77 10.72 -13.82
N PRO A 67 -7.53 10.07 -12.93
CA PRO A 67 -7.18 8.77 -12.35
C PRO A 67 -7.16 7.62 -13.38
N ALA A 68 -7.64 7.85 -14.60
CA ALA A 68 -7.62 6.91 -15.71
C ALA A 68 -6.58 7.24 -16.79
N ALA A 69 -5.68 8.23 -16.58
CA ALA A 69 -4.67 8.62 -17.56
C ALA A 69 -3.83 7.41 -17.99
N ALA A 70 -3.60 7.24 -19.31
CA ALA A 70 -2.95 6.07 -19.86
C ALA A 70 -1.46 5.99 -19.49
N ASP A 71 -0.81 7.13 -19.28
CA ASP A 71 0.63 7.29 -19.03
C ASP A 71 0.97 7.46 -17.54
N ARG A 72 -0.03 7.32 -16.62
CA ARG A 72 0.21 7.33 -15.20
C ARG A 72 0.86 6.03 -14.70
N ASP A 73 1.58 6.11 -13.62
CA ASP A 73 2.00 4.93 -12.87
C ASP A 73 0.77 4.18 -12.30
N ARG A 74 0.93 2.91 -11.96
CA ARG A 74 -0.16 2.05 -11.46
C ARG A 74 0.23 1.42 -10.15
N PHE A 75 -0.74 1.40 -9.23
CA PHE A 75 -0.58 0.74 -7.94
C PHE A 75 -1.57 -0.42 -7.79
N TYR A 76 -1.04 -1.62 -7.59
CA TYR A 76 -1.80 -2.85 -7.36
C TYR A 76 -1.73 -3.23 -5.90
N LEU A 77 -2.86 -3.18 -5.21
CA LEU A 77 -3.02 -3.59 -3.83
C LEU A 77 -3.43 -5.06 -3.80
N SER A 78 -2.46 -5.98 -3.69
CA SER A 78 -2.73 -7.42 -3.65
C SER A 78 -3.47 -7.82 -2.38
N THR A 79 -3.08 -7.24 -1.26
CA THR A 79 -3.77 -7.37 0.03
C THR A 79 -5.07 -6.56 0.04
N GLY A 80 -6.07 -7.02 -0.70
CA GLY A 80 -7.32 -6.28 -0.88
C GLY A 80 -7.95 -5.79 0.42
N HIS A 81 -7.73 -6.49 1.53
CA HIS A 81 -8.21 -6.11 2.86
C HIS A 81 -7.50 -4.87 3.45
N TYR A 82 -6.36 -4.42 2.89
CA TYR A 82 -5.78 -3.11 3.19
C TYR A 82 -6.56 -1.98 2.48
N SER A 83 -7.71 -2.28 1.91
CA SER A 83 -8.60 -1.29 1.26
C SER A 83 -8.84 -0.06 2.12
N ILE A 84 -8.98 -0.22 3.44
CA ILE A 84 -9.13 0.89 4.40
C ILE A 84 -8.01 1.94 4.26
N ALA A 85 -6.78 1.51 3.98
CA ALA A 85 -5.64 2.39 3.77
C ALA A 85 -5.69 3.06 2.37
N LEU A 86 -6.10 2.32 1.34
CA LEU A 86 -6.26 2.88 0.00
C LEU A 86 -7.43 3.88 -0.05
N TRP A 87 -8.56 3.58 0.59
CA TRP A 87 -9.67 4.54 0.68
C TRP A 87 -9.27 5.83 1.40
N ALA A 88 -8.45 5.71 2.45
CA ALA A 88 -7.91 6.87 3.16
C ALA A 88 -7.10 7.79 2.24
N VAL A 89 -6.27 7.21 1.35
CA VAL A 89 -5.50 7.97 0.34
C VAL A 89 -6.42 8.60 -0.69
N LEU A 90 -7.35 7.82 -1.27
CA LEU A 90 -8.20 8.30 -2.35
C LEU A 90 -9.17 9.41 -1.86
N ALA A 91 -9.56 9.37 -0.59
CA ALA A 91 -10.33 10.46 0.03
C ALA A 91 -9.48 11.72 0.25
N ASP A 92 -8.25 11.58 0.76
CA ASP A 92 -7.36 12.73 0.95
C ASP A 92 -6.94 13.39 -0.38
N LEU A 93 -6.94 12.62 -1.47
CA LEU A 93 -6.73 13.10 -2.84
C LEU A 93 -8.01 13.68 -3.49
N GLY A 94 -9.16 13.60 -2.82
CA GLY A 94 -10.45 14.13 -3.31
C GLY A 94 -11.12 13.28 -4.39
N ILE A 95 -10.71 12.02 -4.59
CA ILE A 95 -11.37 11.06 -5.50
C ILE A 95 -12.64 10.49 -4.85
N ILE A 96 -12.60 10.27 -3.55
CA ILE A 96 -13.71 9.88 -2.69
C ILE A 96 -14.09 11.10 -1.85
N ALA A 97 -15.38 11.39 -1.71
CA ALA A 97 -15.81 12.43 -0.78
C ALA A 97 -15.52 12.00 0.67
N HIS A 98 -14.99 12.90 1.48
CA HIS A 98 -14.51 12.55 2.84
C HIS A 98 -15.63 11.94 3.72
N GLU A 99 -16.85 12.44 3.57
CA GLU A 99 -18.04 11.93 4.27
C GLU A 99 -18.39 10.49 3.91
N GLU A 100 -17.98 10.00 2.73
CA GLU A 100 -18.21 8.61 2.31
C GLU A 100 -17.34 7.62 3.09
N LEU A 101 -16.24 8.05 3.71
CA LEU A 101 -15.37 7.19 4.52
C LEU A 101 -16.16 6.42 5.59
N LYS A 102 -17.20 7.03 6.15
CA LYS A 102 -18.07 6.41 7.18
C LYS A 102 -18.90 5.25 6.66
N THR A 103 -18.99 5.09 5.33
CA THR A 103 -19.73 3.99 4.70
C THR A 103 -18.88 2.75 4.44
N TYR A 104 -17.60 2.76 4.85
CA TYR A 104 -16.68 1.63 4.71
C TYR A 104 -17.32 0.31 5.17
N GLY A 105 -17.37 -0.67 4.26
CA GLY A 105 -17.95 -1.98 4.51
C GLY A 105 -19.44 -1.98 4.80
N ALA A 106 -20.17 -0.90 4.53
CA ALA A 106 -21.63 -0.89 4.58
C ALA A 106 -22.22 -1.48 3.29
N ASP A 107 -23.45 -1.96 3.37
CA ASP A 107 -24.18 -2.48 2.22
C ASP A 107 -24.32 -1.37 1.14
N GLU A 108 -24.13 -1.75 -0.11
CA GLU A 108 -24.18 -0.86 -1.29
C GLU A 108 -23.10 0.23 -1.35
N SER A 109 -22.23 0.36 -0.34
CA SER A 109 -21.09 1.28 -0.39
C SER A 109 -20.07 0.83 -1.44
N PRO A 110 -19.47 1.76 -2.21
CA PRO A 110 -18.35 1.43 -3.07
C PRO A 110 -17.05 1.15 -2.28
N LEU A 111 -17.01 1.52 -0.98
CA LEU A 111 -15.86 1.36 -0.09
C LEU A 111 -15.91 0.01 0.60
N GLU A 112 -15.77 -1.05 -0.19
CA GLU A 112 -15.75 -2.42 0.28
C GLU A 112 -14.58 -2.69 1.24
N MET A 113 -14.74 -3.69 2.10
CA MET A 113 -13.64 -4.15 3.00
C MET A 113 -12.50 -4.86 2.26
N SER A 114 -12.67 -5.09 0.96
CA SER A 114 -11.63 -5.50 0.01
C SER A 114 -11.83 -4.74 -1.29
N THR A 115 -10.75 -4.37 -1.97
CA THR A 115 -10.83 -3.57 -3.20
C THR A 115 -11.58 -4.30 -4.32
N ILE A 116 -12.44 -3.58 -5.05
CA ILE A 116 -13.10 -4.07 -6.26
C ILE A 116 -12.79 -3.12 -7.41
N ALA A 117 -12.13 -3.63 -8.46
CA ALA A 117 -11.81 -2.86 -9.65
C ALA A 117 -13.07 -2.30 -10.31
N GLY A 118 -12.99 -1.04 -10.75
CA GLY A 118 -14.08 -0.37 -11.46
C GLY A 118 -15.15 0.26 -10.55
N ARG A 119 -15.13 0.07 -9.23
CA ARG A 119 -16.06 0.75 -8.31
C ARG A 119 -15.58 2.15 -7.92
N VAL A 120 -14.29 2.28 -7.66
CA VAL A 120 -13.67 3.57 -7.30
C VAL A 120 -12.57 3.88 -8.31
N PRO A 121 -12.52 5.09 -8.89
CA PRO A 121 -11.44 5.48 -9.79
C PRO A 121 -10.06 5.37 -9.11
N GLY A 122 -9.06 4.88 -9.84
CA GLY A 122 -7.72 4.66 -9.29
C GLY A 122 -7.50 3.29 -8.66
N VAL A 123 -8.52 2.44 -8.57
CA VAL A 123 -8.40 1.04 -8.13
C VAL A 123 -8.11 0.13 -9.33
N GLU A 124 -6.94 -0.49 -9.33
CA GLU A 124 -6.42 -1.24 -10.48
C GLU A 124 -6.92 -2.69 -10.54
N MET A 125 -7.23 -3.29 -9.38
CA MET A 125 -7.60 -4.70 -9.32
C MET A 125 -8.62 -4.98 -8.23
N THR A 126 -9.35 -6.08 -8.40
CA THR A 126 -10.10 -6.71 -7.32
C THR A 126 -9.12 -7.53 -6.49
N GLY A 127 -8.90 -7.08 -5.24
CA GLY A 127 -8.01 -7.72 -4.28
C GLY A 127 -8.75 -8.75 -3.42
N GLY A 128 -8.00 -9.33 -2.44
CA GLY A 128 -8.56 -10.25 -1.45
C GLY A 128 -8.16 -11.71 -1.62
N SER A 129 -8.05 -12.22 -2.84
CA SER A 129 -7.39 -13.51 -3.10
C SER A 129 -5.88 -13.30 -3.08
N LEU A 130 -5.24 -13.61 -1.95
CA LEU A 130 -3.79 -13.49 -1.82
C LEU A 130 -3.06 -14.36 -2.85
N GLY A 131 -1.86 -13.94 -3.25
CA GLY A 131 -1.05 -14.58 -4.28
C GLY A 131 -1.37 -14.16 -5.73
N HIS A 132 -2.41 -13.39 -5.97
CA HIS A 132 -2.81 -12.99 -7.33
C HIS A 132 -2.23 -11.65 -7.77
N GLY A 133 -2.06 -10.68 -6.86
CA GLY A 133 -1.74 -9.31 -7.23
C GLY A 133 -0.39 -9.16 -7.91
N LEU A 134 0.64 -9.86 -7.46
CA LEU A 134 1.97 -9.77 -8.08
C LEU A 134 1.94 -10.29 -9.53
N GLY A 135 1.21 -11.36 -9.81
CA GLY A 135 1.05 -11.89 -11.18
C GLY A 135 0.32 -10.91 -12.09
N ILE A 136 -0.75 -10.27 -11.58
CA ILE A 136 -1.49 -9.23 -12.32
C ILE A 136 -0.60 -8.02 -12.57
N ALA A 137 0.15 -7.55 -11.56
CA ALA A 137 1.08 -6.44 -11.68
C ALA A 137 2.22 -6.73 -12.67
N ALA A 138 2.77 -7.95 -12.67
CA ALA A 138 3.77 -8.38 -13.64
C ALA A 138 3.21 -8.37 -15.07
N GLY A 139 1.98 -8.86 -15.25
CA GLY A 139 1.29 -8.79 -16.55
C GLY A 139 1.08 -7.35 -17.01
N ALA A 140 0.69 -6.44 -16.12
CA ALA A 140 0.54 -5.02 -16.42
C ALA A 140 1.89 -4.37 -16.79
N ALA A 141 2.95 -4.64 -16.03
CA ALA A 141 4.30 -4.14 -16.31
C ALA A 141 4.80 -4.58 -17.70
N LEU A 142 4.60 -5.86 -18.04
CA LEU A 142 4.90 -6.39 -19.37
C LEU A 142 4.07 -5.68 -20.46
N GLY A 143 2.77 -5.52 -20.23
CA GLY A 143 1.87 -4.84 -21.15
C GLY A 143 2.26 -3.39 -21.42
N LEU A 144 2.68 -2.64 -20.41
CA LEU A 144 3.19 -1.27 -20.55
C LEU A 144 4.46 -1.24 -21.41
N ARG A 145 5.41 -2.14 -21.17
CA ARG A 145 6.64 -2.25 -21.97
C ARG A 145 6.36 -2.58 -23.44
N LEU A 146 5.46 -3.53 -23.72
CA LEU A 146 5.06 -3.87 -25.08
C LEU A 146 4.41 -2.69 -25.80
N LYS A 147 3.70 -1.84 -25.08
CA LYS A 147 3.12 -0.58 -25.59
C LYS A 147 4.13 0.58 -25.62
N LYS A 148 5.38 0.36 -25.22
CA LYS A 148 6.41 1.41 -25.07
C LYS A 148 5.95 2.57 -24.17
N ASN A 149 5.13 2.25 -23.16
CA ASN A 149 4.67 3.21 -22.16
C ASN A 149 5.68 3.25 -21.01
N PRO A 150 6.22 4.41 -20.63
CA PRO A 150 7.25 4.53 -19.59
C PRO A 150 6.71 4.43 -18.15
N ALA A 151 5.40 4.25 -17.98
CA ALA A 151 4.79 4.14 -16.67
C ALA A 151 5.34 2.92 -15.88
N ARG A 152 5.45 3.10 -14.58
CA ARG A 152 5.87 2.06 -13.65
C ARG A 152 4.66 1.38 -13.02
N VAL A 153 4.90 0.18 -12.55
CA VAL A 153 3.93 -0.61 -11.79
C VAL A 153 4.46 -0.82 -10.38
N PHE A 154 3.67 -0.41 -9.41
CA PHE A 154 3.89 -0.65 -8.00
C PHE A 154 2.92 -1.73 -7.53
N CYS A 155 3.40 -2.68 -6.73
CA CYS A 155 2.56 -3.76 -6.18
C CYS A 155 2.87 -3.95 -4.71
N GLU A 156 1.85 -3.85 -3.88
CA GLU A 156 1.97 -4.20 -2.46
C GLU A 156 1.46 -5.62 -2.25
N ILE A 157 2.23 -6.40 -1.51
CA ILE A 157 1.91 -7.75 -1.03
C ILE A 157 2.23 -7.84 0.47
N SER A 158 1.76 -8.87 1.16
CA SER A 158 2.06 -9.09 2.57
C SER A 158 2.94 -10.32 2.81
N ASP A 159 3.50 -10.41 4.01
CA ASP A 159 4.26 -11.57 4.46
C ASP A 159 3.39 -12.84 4.52
N GLY A 160 2.12 -12.72 4.94
CA GLY A 160 1.16 -13.83 4.87
C GLY A 160 0.90 -14.31 3.43
N GLU A 161 0.95 -13.42 2.45
CA GLU A 161 0.81 -13.73 1.02
C GLU A 161 2.01 -14.53 0.46
N LEU A 162 3.16 -14.47 1.11
CA LEU A 162 4.33 -15.28 0.71
C LEU A 162 4.14 -16.79 0.97
N GLN A 163 3.06 -17.18 1.62
CA GLN A 163 2.66 -18.58 1.76
C GLN A 163 1.96 -19.11 0.49
N GLU A 164 1.57 -18.24 -0.44
CA GLU A 164 0.93 -18.60 -1.70
C GLU A 164 1.96 -18.92 -2.79
N GLY A 165 1.83 -20.11 -3.41
CA GLY A 165 2.76 -20.57 -4.46
C GLY A 165 2.77 -19.66 -5.68
N SER A 166 1.63 -19.10 -6.06
CA SER A 166 1.47 -18.20 -7.21
C SER A 166 2.28 -16.89 -7.08
N THR A 167 2.56 -16.42 -5.86
CA THR A 167 3.47 -15.29 -5.62
C THR A 167 4.88 -15.60 -6.15
N TRP A 168 5.40 -16.81 -5.90
CA TRP A 168 6.73 -17.23 -6.32
C TRP A 168 6.79 -17.57 -7.82
N GLU A 169 5.71 -18.07 -8.40
CA GLU A 169 5.57 -18.24 -9.85
C GLU A 169 5.64 -16.86 -10.55
N ALA A 170 4.91 -15.87 -10.04
CA ALA A 170 4.95 -14.50 -10.53
C ALA A 170 6.34 -13.87 -10.37
N ALA A 171 7.03 -14.14 -9.25
CA ALA A 171 8.39 -13.68 -9.00
C ALA A 171 9.37 -14.21 -10.07
N THR A 172 9.28 -15.48 -10.40
CA THR A 172 10.08 -16.12 -11.46
C THR A 172 9.79 -15.50 -12.83
N ALA A 173 8.51 -15.31 -13.17
CA ALA A 173 8.09 -14.73 -14.43
C ALA A 173 8.59 -13.28 -14.59
N ALA A 174 8.50 -12.46 -13.54
CA ALA A 174 8.96 -11.07 -13.58
C ALA A 174 10.46 -10.94 -13.94
N VAL A 175 11.30 -11.83 -13.40
CA VAL A 175 12.73 -11.88 -13.74
C VAL A 175 12.95 -12.39 -15.16
N ALA A 176 12.25 -13.45 -15.58
CA ALA A 176 12.36 -14.01 -16.93
C ALA A 176 12.04 -12.96 -17.99
N PHE A 177 11.05 -12.13 -17.75
CA PHE A 177 10.68 -11.01 -18.62
C PHE A 177 11.46 -9.71 -18.37
N LYS A 178 12.41 -9.69 -17.40
CA LYS A 178 13.26 -8.53 -17.07
C LYS A 178 12.42 -7.26 -16.75
N LEU A 179 11.39 -7.39 -15.94
CA LEU A 179 10.43 -6.32 -15.65
C LEU A 179 11.01 -5.29 -14.66
N ASP A 180 11.95 -4.47 -15.09
CA ASP A 180 12.56 -3.42 -14.25
C ASP A 180 11.64 -2.21 -13.99
N ASN A 181 10.51 -2.14 -14.69
CA ASN A 181 9.42 -1.22 -14.41
C ASN A 181 8.41 -1.76 -13.38
N LEU A 182 8.66 -2.93 -12.76
CA LEU A 182 7.90 -3.48 -11.65
C LEU A 182 8.65 -3.28 -10.33
N ILE A 183 8.04 -2.56 -9.42
CA ILE A 183 8.52 -2.34 -8.06
C ILE A 183 7.49 -2.96 -7.10
N ALA A 184 7.87 -4.01 -6.38
CA ALA A 184 7.02 -4.64 -5.40
C ALA A 184 7.48 -4.31 -3.98
N PHE A 185 6.52 -4.28 -3.07
CA PHE A 185 6.70 -4.03 -1.64
C PHE A 185 6.09 -5.20 -0.88
N VAL A 186 6.82 -5.78 0.04
CA VAL A 186 6.25 -6.75 0.96
C VAL A 186 6.13 -6.14 2.35
N ASP A 187 4.91 -6.06 2.86
CA ASP A 187 4.61 -5.67 4.23
C ASP A 187 4.87 -6.85 5.17
N CYS A 188 6.02 -6.80 5.86
CA CYS A 188 6.42 -7.81 6.84
C CYS A 188 6.04 -7.33 8.23
N ASN A 189 4.78 -7.52 8.58
CA ASN A 189 4.21 -7.11 9.86
C ASN A 189 4.10 -8.27 10.88
N GLY A 190 4.38 -9.50 10.47
CA GLY A 190 4.45 -10.67 11.34
C GLY A 190 3.09 -11.23 11.77
N ILE A 191 1.98 -10.69 11.25
CA ILE A 191 0.63 -11.14 11.62
C ILE A 191 -0.20 -11.57 10.40
N GLN A 192 -1.11 -12.49 10.63
CA GLN A 192 -2.16 -12.90 9.69
C GLN A 192 -3.50 -13.00 10.41
N ALA A 193 -4.56 -13.45 9.74
CA ALA A 193 -5.95 -13.34 10.18
C ALA A 193 -6.20 -13.68 11.68
N ASP A 194 -5.56 -14.71 12.20
CA ASP A 194 -5.80 -15.22 13.56
C ASP A 194 -4.63 -15.02 14.53
N GLY A 195 -3.61 -14.26 14.15
CA GLY A 195 -2.45 -14.00 14.99
C GLY A 195 -1.12 -14.06 14.23
N PRO A 196 -0.04 -14.58 14.84
CA PRO A 196 1.26 -14.70 14.18
C PRO A 196 1.22 -15.58 12.94
N LEU A 197 2.19 -15.40 12.03
CA LEU A 197 2.34 -16.24 10.85
C LEU A 197 2.47 -17.71 11.22
N VAL A 198 1.64 -18.57 10.61
CA VAL A 198 1.63 -20.02 10.87
C VAL A 198 2.76 -20.75 10.16
N VAL A 199 3.26 -20.22 9.03
CA VAL A 199 4.38 -20.77 8.28
C VAL A 199 5.57 -19.83 8.40
N PRO A 200 6.76 -20.33 8.84
CA PRO A 200 7.98 -19.54 8.85
C PRO A 200 8.38 -19.12 7.43
N ILE A 201 8.36 -17.82 7.16
CA ILE A 201 8.69 -17.28 5.83
C ILE A 201 10.09 -16.66 5.74
N GLU A 202 10.76 -16.49 6.86
CA GLU A 202 12.13 -15.95 6.88
C GLU A 202 13.17 -16.95 6.30
N PRO A 203 14.28 -16.46 5.76
CA PRO A 203 14.62 -15.05 5.51
C PRO A 203 13.92 -14.51 4.24
N VAL A 204 13.09 -13.48 4.37
CA VAL A 204 12.29 -12.94 3.25
C VAL A 204 13.18 -12.34 2.16
N ALA A 205 14.05 -11.42 2.53
CA ALA A 205 14.90 -10.70 1.57
C ALA A 205 15.81 -11.65 0.77
N ASP A 206 16.37 -12.68 1.41
CA ASP A 206 17.27 -13.63 0.73
C ASP A 206 16.52 -14.54 -0.25
N LYS A 207 15.27 -14.91 0.07
CA LYS A 207 14.41 -15.65 -0.87
C LYS A 207 14.21 -14.84 -2.14
N TRP A 208 13.83 -13.57 -2.04
CA TRP A 208 13.64 -12.69 -3.21
C TRP A 208 14.94 -12.51 -4.01
N ARG A 209 16.09 -12.37 -3.33
CA ARG A 209 17.40 -12.34 -4.01
C ARG A 209 17.68 -13.64 -4.76
N ALA A 210 17.37 -14.79 -4.17
CA ALA A 210 17.55 -16.10 -4.81
C ALA A 210 16.64 -16.26 -6.05
N PHE A 211 15.48 -15.61 -6.09
CA PHE A 211 14.63 -15.54 -7.27
C PHE A 211 15.13 -14.54 -8.33
N GLY A 212 16.22 -13.80 -8.08
CA GLY A 212 16.85 -12.89 -9.05
C GLY A 212 16.34 -11.45 -9.01
N TRP A 213 15.59 -11.06 -7.98
CA TRP A 213 15.16 -9.68 -7.77
C TRP A 213 16.28 -8.83 -7.17
N ALA A 214 16.31 -7.54 -7.50
CA ALA A 214 17.08 -6.59 -6.71
C ALA A 214 16.27 -6.28 -5.44
N VAL A 215 16.92 -6.37 -4.26
CA VAL A 215 16.21 -6.35 -2.98
C VAL A 215 16.87 -5.39 -2.02
N THR A 216 16.05 -4.53 -1.39
CA THR A 216 16.42 -3.77 -0.19
C THR A 216 15.45 -4.07 0.95
N GLU A 217 15.91 -3.93 2.18
CA GLU A 217 15.12 -4.14 3.39
C GLU A 217 15.21 -2.88 4.26
N ILE A 218 14.05 -2.44 4.78
CA ILE A 218 13.91 -1.15 5.47
C ILE A 218 12.98 -1.26 6.68
N ASP A 219 13.08 -0.29 7.58
CA ASP A 219 12.01 0.05 8.50
C ASP A 219 10.91 0.77 7.72
N GLY A 220 9.76 0.08 7.53
CA GLY A 220 8.62 0.59 6.77
C GLY A 220 7.86 1.74 7.49
N ASN A 221 8.17 2.00 8.75
CA ASN A 221 7.63 3.12 9.52
C ASN A 221 8.62 4.31 9.63
N ALA A 222 9.80 4.22 9.01
CA ALA A 222 10.74 5.33 8.88
C ALA A 222 10.61 5.97 7.50
N ILE A 223 9.94 7.12 7.42
CA ILE A 223 9.60 7.77 6.14
C ILE A 223 10.84 8.04 5.26
N GLU A 224 11.98 8.35 5.86
CA GLU A 224 13.24 8.57 5.15
C GLU A 224 13.76 7.30 4.49
N GLN A 225 13.63 6.16 5.17
CA GLN A 225 14.02 4.86 4.60
C GLN A 225 13.07 4.46 3.48
N VAL A 226 11.77 4.69 3.64
CA VAL A 226 10.76 4.41 2.61
C VAL A 226 11.05 5.20 1.34
N VAL A 227 11.25 6.52 1.45
CA VAL A 227 11.60 7.37 0.31
C VAL A 227 12.94 6.97 -0.30
N GLY A 228 13.95 6.71 0.52
CA GLY A 228 15.26 6.25 0.03
C GLY A 228 15.20 4.95 -0.76
N ALA A 229 14.38 3.99 -0.30
CA ALA A 229 14.16 2.73 -1.01
C ALA A 229 13.39 2.92 -2.33
N MET A 230 12.41 3.83 -2.39
CA MET A 230 11.71 4.18 -3.62
C MET A 230 12.66 4.83 -4.65
N HIS A 231 13.54 5.75 -4.20
CA HIS A 231 14.57 6.34 -5.05
C HIS A 231 15.56 5.29 -5.56
N TRP A 232 16.01 4.37 -4.70
CA TRP A 232 16.84 3.24 -5.11
C TRP A 232 16.14 2.39 -6.18
N ALA A 233 14.84 2.17 -6.07
CA ALA A 233 14.07 1.36 -7.00
C ALA A 233 13.89 1.99 -8.39
N ARG A 234 14.22 3.28 -8.56
CA ARG A 234 14.15 3.97 -9.87
C ARG A 234 15.18 3.46 -10.88
N ALA A 235 16.20 2.70 -10.43
CA ALA A 235 17.26 2.23 -11.32
C ALA A 235 16.73 1.21 -12.33
N GLU A 236 16.86 1.52 -13.61
CA GLU A 236 16.53 0.66 -14.74
C GLU A 236 17.75 -0.23 -15.05
N ASN A 237 17.75 -1.48 -14.62
CA ASN A 237 18.87 -2.39 -14.75
C ASN A 237 18.46 -3.82 -15.19
N GLY A 238 17.27 -3.95 -15.76
CA GLY A 238 16.76 -5.21 -16.31
C GLY A 238 16.27 -6.22 -15.27
N VAL A 239 16.11 -5.81 -13.99
CA VAL A 239 15.57 -6.68 -12.95
C VAL A 239 14.47 -5.99 -12.14
N PRO A 240 13.41 -6.71 -11.76
CA PRO A 240 12.38 -6.16 -10.90
C PRO A 240 12.93 -5.84 -9.50
N LYS A 241 12.26 -4.94 -8.78
CA LYS A 241 12.67 -4.46 -7.47
C LYS A 241 11.72 -4.95 -6.39
N MET A 242 12.29 -5.43 -5.29
CA MET A 242 11.55 -5.78 -4.07
C MET A 242 12.05 -4.93 -2.91
N ILE A 243 11.12 -4.26 -2.25
CA ILE A 243 11.35 -3.52 -1.01
C ILE A 243 10.67 -4.29 0.11
N VAL A 244 11.48 -4.89 0.99
CA VAL A 244 10.99 -5.58 2.20
C VAL A 244 10.82 -4.53 3.29
N MET A 245 9.58 -4.27 3.67
CA MET A 245 9.22 -3.29 4.69
C MET A 245 8.93 -4.00 6.01
N ARG A 246 9.69 -3.73 7.06
CA ARG A 246 9.34 -4.15 8.42
C ARG A 246 8.41 -3.11 9.01
N THR A 247 7.16 -3.46 9.27
CA THR A 247 6.16 -2.53 9.78
C THR A 247 5.61 -2.97 11.13
N LEU A 248 5.06 -2.01 11.86
CA LEU A 248 4.41 -2.24 13.13
C LEU A 248 2.89 -2.13 12.96
N PRO A 249 2.14 -3.24 13.11
CA PRO A 249 0.69 -3.18 13.07
C PRO A 249 0.14 -2.24 14.15
N GLY A 250 -0.81 -1.39 13.78
CA GLY A 250 -1.37 -0.41 14.71
C GLY A 250 -0.51 0.82 14.98
N LYS A 251 0.54 1.06 14.16
CA LYS A 251 1.45 2.20 14.31
C LYS A 251 0.68 3.52 14.47
N GLY A 252 1.09 4.31 15.47
CA GLY A 252 0.45 5.56 15.85
C GLY A 252 -0.59 5.41 16.97
N ILE A 253 -0.94 4.18 17.38
CA ILE A 253 -1.90 3.92 18.45
C ILE A 253 -1.39 2.80 19.35
N SER A 254 -0.90 3.15 20.53
CA SER A 254 -0.22 2.23 21.45
C SER A 254 -1.10 1.03 21.84
N ARG A 255 -2.39 1.23 22.05
CA ARG A 255 -3.33 0.14 22.35
C ARG A 255 -3.44 -0.89 21.24
N LEU A 256 -3.35 -0.45 19.99
CA LEU A 256 -3.46 -1.35 18.84
C LEU A 256 -2.13 -2.07 18.56
N THR A 257 -0.99 -1.42 18.79
CA THR A 257 0.33 -2.07 18.63
C THR A 257 0.56 -3.19 19.65
N GLN A 258 -0.09 -3.12 20.80
CA GLN A 258 0.00 -4.12 21.87
C GLN A 258 -1.08 -5.20 21.78
N ARG A 259 -1.99 -5.09 20.83
CA ARG A 259 -3.13 -6.01 20.70
C ARG A 259 -2.68 -7.29 20.01
N GLU A 260 -2.86 -8.45 20.66
CA GLU A 260 -2.48 -9.76 20.10
C GLU A 260 -3.18 -10.05 18.76
N LYS A 261 -4.44 -9.63 18.60
CA LYS A 261 -5.24 -9.78 17.38
C LYS A 261 -5.47 -8.41 16.73
N ALA A 262 -4.40 -7.82 16.20
CA ALA A 262 -4.45 -6.51 15.54
C ALA A 262 -4.83 -6.57 14.05
N HIS A 263 -4.92 -7.76 13.45
CA HIS A 263 -5.21 -7.92 12.02
C HIS A 263 -6.61 -7.41 11.67
N PHE A 264 -7.65 -7.91 12.35
CA PHE A 264 -9.01 -7.42 12.22
C PHE A 264 -9.49 -6.92 13.58
N VAL A 265 -9.64 -5.61 13.70
CA VAL A 265 -9.91 -4.94 14.97
C VAL A 265 -11.40 -4.64 15.08
N ARG A 266 -11.98 -5.05 16.19
CA ARG A 266 -13.29 -4.59 16.67
C ARG A 266 -13.05 -3.71 17.87
N VAL A 267 -13.74 -2.59 17.93
CA VAL A 267 -13.59 -1.58 18.98
C VAL A 267 -14.98 -1.25 19.51
N ASP A 268 -15.12 -1.18 20.81
CA ASP A 268 -16.36 -0.74 21.43
C ASP A 268 -16.55 0.77 21.26
N ASP A 269 -17.80 1.23 21.23
CA ASP A 269 -18.14 2.60 20.88
C ASP A 269 -17.46 3.66 21.78
N ASP A 270 -17.18 3.33 23.03
CA ASP A 270 -16.52 4.20 23.99
C ASP A 270 -14.99 4.27 23.85
N GLU A 271 -14.38 3.36 23.09
CA GLU A 271 -12.94 3.34 22.89
C GLU A 271 -12.47 4.26 21.75
N TRP A 272 -13.33 4.61 20.78
CA TRP A 272 -12.92 5.38 19.57
C TRP A 272 -12.29 6.72 19.90
N ASP A 273 -12.80 7.46 20.87
CA ASP A 273 -12.24 8.75 21.27
C ASP A 273 -10.87 8.59 21.93
N THR A 274 -10.65 7.46 22.61
CA THR A 274 -9.32 7.13 23.17
C THR A 274 -8.31 6.84 22.07
N LEU A 275 -8.69 6.05 21.05
CA LEU A 275 -7.80 5.76 19.91
C LEU A 275 -7.44 7.03 19.13
N ARG A 276 -8.41 7.93 18.91
CA ARG A 276 -8.17 9.24 18.27
C ARG A 276 -7.18 10.06 19.08
N ARG A 277 -7.35 10.14 20.39
CA ARG A 277 -6.45 10.87 21.26
C ARG A 277 -5.03 10.31 21.26
N GLU A 278 -4.87 8.98 21.37
CA GLU A 278 -3.56 8.35 21.29
C GLU A 278 -2.85 8.65 19.96
N LEU A 279 -3.59 8.64 18.84
CA LEU A 279 -3.04 8.99 17.53
C LEU A 279 -2.53 10.43 17.47
N GLU A 280 -3.26 11.39 18.07
CA GLU A 280 -2.83 12.79 18.10
C GLU A 280 -1.64 13.01 19.04
N GLU A 281 -1.61 12.31 20.18
CA GLU A 281 -0.50 12.38 21.13
C GLU A 281 0.81 11.87 20.50
N GLU A 282 0.77 10.72 19.79
CA GLU A 282 1.95 10.16 19.11
C GLU A 282 2.49 11.08 18.02
N TYR A 283 1.63 11.82 17.32
CA TYR A 283 2.06 12.73 16.26
C TYR A 283 2.76 13.98 16.79
N ASN A 284 2.42 14.44 17.99
CA ASN A 284 2.95 15.66 18.60
C ASN A 284 4.27 15.44 19.37
N VAL A 285 4.77 14.21 19.43
CA VAL A 285 6.08 13.86 20.03
C VAL A 285 7.15 13.86 18.95
#